data_f245e5c9566a55ef9e0475a9ee6c183f
#
_entry.id   f245e5c9566a55ef9e0475a9ee6c183f
#
_cell.length_a   1.000
_cell.length_b   1.000
_cell.length_c   1.000
_cell.angle_alpha   90.00
_cell.angle_beta   90.00
_cell.angle_gamma   90.00
#
_symmetry.space_group_name_H-M   'P 1'
#
loop_
_entity.id
_entity.type
_entity.pdbx_description
1 polymer ?
#
loop_
_entity_poly.entity_id
_entity_poly.type
_entity_poly.pdbx_seq_one_letter_code
_entity_poly.pdbx_strand_id
1 'polypeptide(L)'
;MSEGPTDAFEYFYDEQGNPYPVGHVLVNTDYADALSKIAEDPRSFYTGQIAREIVAMVGQAPRPGTLTMADMAAYRPVRHQALCQTYRSHQICGAPPPSSWVAVGMIMGLLEHGPKFSAGGASDPKNWGILAQAQQLAYADRDRYIADPNFIDMPLKGMLNAEYLTQRAGLIAPNSASKVTMIAGDPWPFNDTEQTVTAGIDATDDVHGTTHFVVVDKQGDVVSMTASVESIFGTTRMVGGMFLNNQLTDFSFRSVDAQGNPIANAVAGGKRPRSSMSPSIVLDSDSEFLLATGSPGGNNIIAYTVKTLVGVFEWGMSPQAAVDLPNMVARGATVRLEKDLAPIALIDGMRELGFDVDASRGENSGLSVIKRHADGTLEGAADKRREGVIGEL
;
A
#
# COMPACT_ATOMS: atom_id res chain seq x y z
N MET A 1 2.95 -29.14 8.56
CA MET A 1 1.84 -28.39 9.13
C MET A 1 2.30 -27.92 10.49
N SER A 2 2.38 -26.60 10.72
CA SER A 2 2.68 -26.07 12.05
C SER A 2 1.48 -26.36 12.94
N GLU A 3 1.69 -26.97 14.10
CA GLU A 3 0.70 -26.98 15.17
C GLU A 3 0.47 -25.52 15.56
N GLY A 4 -0.48 -24.88 14.90
CA GLY A 4 -0.94 -23.52 15.23
C GLY A 4 -1.75 -23.55 16.52
N PRO A 5 -1.93 -22.43 17.20
CA PRO A 5 -2.80 -22.34 18.35
C PRO A 5 -4.22 -22.74 17.98
N THR A 6 -4.84 -23.49 18.86
CA THR A 6 -6.17 -24.09 18.73
C THR A 6 -7.27 -23.07 18.42
N ASP A 7 -7.18 -21.86 18.97
CA ASP A 7 -8.22 -20.83 18.90
C ASP A 7 -8.58 -20.37 17.48
N ALA A 8 -7.55 -20.19 16.61
CA ALA A 8 -7.79 -19.78 15.21
C ALA A 8 -8.42 -20.91 14.39
N PHE A 9 -8.10 -22.17 14.73
CA PHE A 9 -8.67 -23.32 14.06
C PHE A 9 -10.13 -23.49 14.44
N GLU A 10 -10.44 -23.46 15.76
CA GLU A 10 -11.81 -23.56 16.27
C GLU A 10 -12.74 -22.47 15.71
N TYR A 11 -12.20 -21.31 15.39
CA TYR A 11 -12.99 -20.20 14.84
C TYR A 11 -13.45 -20.42 13.40
N PHE A 12 -12.70 -21.17 12.57
CA PHE A 12 -13.02 -21.39 11.15
C PHE A 12 -13.45 -22.82 10.82
N TYR A 13 -13.36 -23.73 11.76
CA TYR A 13 -13.65 -25.16 11.54
C TYR A 13 -14.69 -25.67 12.53
N ASP A 14 -15.45 -26.69 12.11
CA ASP A 14 -16.37 -27.40 12.99
C ASP A 14 -15.65 -28.37 13.95
N GLU A 15 -16.41 -28.98 14.86
CA GLU A 15 -15.88 -29.97 15.82
C GLU A 15 -15.27 -31.22 15.14
N GLN A 16 -15.61 -31.48 13.89
CA GLN A 16 -15.07 -32.58 13.09
C GLN A 16 -13.82 -32.16 12.32
N GLY A 17 -13.39 -30.89 12.40
CA GLY A 17 -12.23 -30.35 11.71
C GLY A 17 -12.48 -30.01 10.22
N ASN A 18 -13.73 -29.85 9.79
CA ASN A 18 -14.05 -29.38 8.46
C ASN A 18 -14.20 -27.85 8.47
N PRO A 19 -13.75 -27.14 7.42
CA PRO A 19 -13.98 -25.70 7.31
C PRO A 19 -15.48 -25.43 7.23
N TYR A 20 -15.96 -24.37 7.87
CA TYR A 20 -17.33 -23.93 7.75
C TYR A 20 -17.69 -23.65 6.28
N PRO A 21 -18.89 -24.04 5.82
CA PRO A 21 -19.30 -23.83 4.44
C PRO A 21 -19.53 -22.34 4.11
N VAL A 22 -19.48 -22.00 2.83
CA VAL A 22 -19.87 -20.66 2.35
C VAL A 22 -21.30 -20.35 2.79
N GLY A 23 -21.50 -19.16 3.36
CA GLY A 23 -22.78 -18.72 3.93
C GLY A 23 -22.93 -19.03 5.43
N HIS A 24 -21.99 -19.72 6.06
CA HIS A 24 -21.96 -19.84 7.52
C HIS A 24 -21.77 -18.46 8.17
N VAL A 25 -22.61 -18.15 9.16
CA VAL A 25 -22.50 -16.89 9.91
C VAL A 25 -21.57 -17.09 11.08
N LEU A 26 -20.37 -16.53 11.00
CA LEU A 26 -19.42 -16.48 12.11
C LEU A 26 -19.89 -15.45 13.15
N VAL A 27 -19.95 -15.86 14.42
CA VAL A 27 -20.26 -14.99 15.54
C VAL A 27 -19.04 -14.90 16.44
N ASN A 28 -18.45 -13.70 16.56
CA ASN A 28 -17.25 -13.45 17.33
C ASN A 28 -17.60 -12.63 18.58
N THR A 29 -18.06 -13.29 19.64
CA THR A 29 -18.43 -12.66 20.91
C THR A 29 -17.23 -12.04 21.61
N ASP A 30 -16.07 -12.69 21.58
CA ASP A 30 -14.85 -12.20 22.22
C ASP A 30 -14.38 -10.89 21.56
N TYR A 31 -14.52 -10.78 20.24
CA TYR A 31 -14.20 -9.54 19.55
C TYR A 31 -15.19 -8.43 19.86
N ALA A 32 -16.47 -8.74 19.98
CA ALA A 32 -17.48 -7.76 20.39
C ALA A 32 -17.20 -7.23 21.81
N ASP A 33 -16.82 -8.11 22.75
CA ASP A 33 -16.42 -7.73 24.10
C ASP A 33 -15.14 -6.88 24.10
N ALA A 34 -14.14 -7.24 23.29
CA ALA A 34 -12.90 -6.47 23.16
C ALA A 34 -13.18 -5.06 22.62
N LEU A 35 -14.01 -4.93 21.58
CA LEU A 35 -14.43 -3.64 21.02
C LEU A 35 -15.19 -2.80 22.04
N SER A 36 -16.08 -3.38 22.82
CA SER A 36 -16.83 -2.68 23.88
C SER A 36 -15.88 -2.11 24.94
N LYS A 37 -14.91 -2.88 25.40
CA LYS A 37 -13.88 -2.41 26.35
C LYS A 37 -13.02 -1.28 25.77
N ILE A 38 -12.65 -1.38 24.48
CA ILE A 38 -11.88 -0.34 23.79
C ILE A 38 -12.71 0.93 23.62
N ALA A 39 -14.00 0.80 23.36
CA ALA A 39 -14.92 1.95 23.23
C ALA A 39 -15.10 2.71 24.56
N GLU A 40 -15.16 1.99 25.69
CA GLU A 40 -15.23 2.61 27.03
C GLU A 40 -13.91 3.31 27.41
N ASP A 41 -12.77 2.67 27.19
CA ASP A 41 -11.43 3.22 27.42
C ASP A 41 -10.43 2.69 26.38
N PRO A 42 -10.08 3.47 25.36
CA PRO A 42 -9.07 3.05 24.35
C PRO A 42 -7.71 2.71 24.94
N ARG A 43 -7.36 3.24 26.11
CA ARG A 43 -6.09 2.91 26.79
C ARG A 43 -6.11 1.52 27.43
N SER A 44 -7.28 0.97 27.73
CA SER A 44 -7.43 -0.37 28.27
C SER A 44 -6.84 -1.44 27.35
N PHE A 45 -6.85 -1.23 26.02
CA PHE A 45 -6.19 -2.12 25.05
C PHE A 45 -4.68 -2.27 25.34
N TYR A 46 -4.02 -1.20 25.78
CA TYR A 46 -2.56 -1.17 26.00
C TYR A 46 -2.13 -1.44 27.44
N THR A 47 -3.03 -1.30 28.40
CA THR A 47 -2.71 -1.41 29.84
C THR A 47 -3.58 -2.39 30.60
N GLY A 48 -4.70 -2.80 29.98
CA GLY A 48 -5.73 -3.66 30.58
C GLY A 48 -5.49 -5.17 30.41
N GLN A 49 -6.60 -5.90 30.47
CA GLN A 49 -6.60 -7.36 30.34
C GLN A 49 -6.15 -7.83 28.95
N ILE A 50 -6.63 -7.17 27.89
CA ILE A 50 -6.25 -7.49 26.50
C ILE A 50 -4.73 -7.41 26.32
N ALA A 51 -4.07 -6.37 26.87
CA ALA A 51 -2.61 -6.24 26.79
C ALA A 51 -1.90 -7.42 27.50
N ARG A 52 -2.37 -7.84 28.67
CA ARG A 52 -1.80 -8.99 29.39
C ARG A 52 -1.93 -10.29 28.59
N GLU A 53 -3.06 -10.50 27.97
CA GLU A 53 -3.32 -11.68 27.12
C GLU A 53 -2.46 -11.67 25.87
N ILE A 54 -2.28 -10.51 25.21
CA ILE A 54 -1.37 -10.34 24.06
C ILE A 54 0.07 -10.69 24.48
N VAL A 55 0.56 -10.13 25.58
CA VAL A 55 1.92 -10.37 26.05
C VAL A 55 2.12 -11.86 26.40
N ALA A 56 1.14 -12.47 27.06
CA ALA A 56 1.17 -13.90 27.38
C ALA A 56 1.17 -14.76 26.11
N MET A 57 0.32 -14.45 25.13
CA MET A 57 0.24 -15.17 23.86
C MET A 57 1.53 -15.03 23.04
N VAL A 58 2.10 -13.83 22.95
CA VAL A 58 3.37 -13.60 22.26
C VAL A 58 4.52 -14.37 22.89
N GLY A 59 4.52 -14.54 24.20
CA GLY A 59 5.54 -15.31 24.93
C GLY A 59 5.46 -16.85 24.80
N GLN A 60 4.44 -17.40 24.14
CA GLN A 60 4.26 -18.85 24.02
C GLN A 60 5.16 -19.52 22.96
N ALA A 61 5.50 -20.80 23.20
CA ALA A 61 6.12 -21.67 22.21
C ALA A 61 5.19 -21.83 20.97
N PRO A 62 5.73 -22.22 19.77
CA PRO A 62 7.11 -22.64 19.53
C PRO A 62 8.08 -21.48 19.24
N ARG A 63 7.60 -20.26 19.06
CA ARG A 63 8.41 -19.07 18.74
C ARG A 63 8.04 -17.93 19.68
N PRO A 64 8.54 -17.93 20.94
CA PRO A 64 8.24 -16.87 21.88
C PRO A 64 8.85 -15.54 21.42
N GLY A 65 8.04 -14.48 21.48
CA GLY A 65 8.51 -13.10 21.33
C GLY A 65 8.89 -12.49 22.69
N THR A 66 9.39 -11.27 22.64
CA THR A 66 9.91 -10.56 23.82
C THR A 66 9.05 -9.36 24.22
N LEU A 67 7.84 -9.24 23.70
CA LEU A 67 6.91 -8.15 24.01
C LEU A 67 6.59 -8.15 25.51
N THR A 68 6.64 -6.97 26.13
CA THR A 68 6.35 -6.79 27.56
C THR A 68 5.14 -5.88 27.79
N MET A 69 4.60 -5.91 29.01
CA MET A 69 3.58 -4.94 29.44
C MET A 69 4.08 -3.49 29.39
N ALA A 70 5.38 -3.26 29.61
CA ALA A 70 5.98 -1.95 29.50
C ALA A 70 5.96 -1.43 28.05
N ASP A 71 6.25 -2.30 27.08
CA ASP A 71 6.18 -1.96 25.65
C ASP A 71 4.74 -1.58 25.23
N MET A 72 3.77 -2.39 25.65
CA MET A 72 2.35 -2.10 25.41
C MET A 72 1.95 -0.76 26.02
N ALA A 73 2.25 -0.53 27.29
CA ALA A 73 1.89 0.69 27.99
C ALA A 73 2.58 1.95 27.44
N ALA A 74 3.79 1.79 26.89
CA ALA A 74 4.55 2.90 26.28
C ALA A 74 4.03 3.30 24.90
N TYR A 75 3.35 2.41 24.17
CA TYR A 75 2.91 2.70 22.80
C TYR A 75 1.97 3.91 22.73
N ARG A 76 2.18 4.75 21.73
CA ARG A 76 1.32 5.88 21.39
C ARG A 76 1.15 5.97 19.88
N PRO A 77 -0.07 6.30 19.40
CA PRO A 77 -0.25 6.67 18.00
C PRO A 77 0.51 7.98 17.72
N VAL A 78 1.08 8.08 16.53
CA VAL A 78 1.85 9.26 16.10
C VAL A 78 1.05 10.00 15.03
N ARG A 79 0.97 11.32 15.16
CA ARG A 79 0.42 12.21 14.15
C ARG A 79 1.54 12.77 13.30
N HIS A 80 1.35 12.76 11.99
CA HIS A 80 2.29 13.31 11.02
C HIS A 80 1.57 14.29 10.10
N GLN A 81 2.34 15.24 9.56
CA GLN A 81 1.91 16.05 8.43
C GLN A 81 1.85 15.15 7.20
N ALA A 82 0.78 15.23 6.41
CA ALA A 82 0.68 14.51 5.16
C ALA A 82 1.75 14.97 4.16
N LEU A 83 2.23 14.05 3.32
CA LEU A 83 2.97 14.41 2.12
C LEU A 83 1.97 14.66 0.99
N CYS A 84 2.24 15.66 0.17
CA CYS A 84 1.41 16.00 -0.97
C CYS A 84 2.25 16.19 -2.23
N GLN A 85 1.70 15.82 -3.38
CA GLN A 85 2.26 16.02 -4.70
C GLN A 85 1.21 16.68 -5.60
N THR A 86 1.61 17.73 -6.32
CA THR A 86 0.74 18.34 -7.33
C THR A 86 0.72 17.46 -8.58
N TYR A 87 -0.48 17.21 -9.08
CA TYR A 87 -0.72 16.53 -10.34
C TYR A 87 -1.81 17.23 -11.13
N ARG A 88 -1.48 17.77 -12.28
CA ARG A 88 -2.33 18.70 -13.04
C ARG A 88 -2.75 19.87 -12.13
N SER A 89 -4.05 20.09 -11.97
CA SER A 89 -4.60 21.10 -11.04
C SER A 89 -4.96 20.57 -9.66
N HIS A 90 -4.62 19.30 -9.36
CA HIS A 90 -5.02 18.63 -8.13
C HIS A 90 -3.85 18.48 -7.17
N GLN A 91 -4.14 18.39 -5.89
CA GLN A 91 -3.17 18.03 -4.85
C GLN A 91 -3.51 16.64 -4.32
N ILE A 92 -2.60 15.67 -4.54
CA ILE A 92 -2.73 14.31 -4.05
C ILE A 92 -1.92 14.20 -2.76
N CYS A 93 -2.52 13.76 -1.67
CA CYS A 93 -1.91 13.69 -0.34
C CYS A 93 -2.03 12.31 0.27
N GLY A 94 -1.05 11.92 1.11
CA GLY A 94 -1.10 10.67 1.86
C GLY A 94 -0.06 10.59 2.98
N ALA A 95 0.05 9.43 3.60
CA ALA A 95 0.85 9.22 4.79
C ALA A 95 2.36 9.29 4.50
N PRO A 96 3.16 10.01 5.33
CA PRO A 96 4.61 10.03 5.20
C PRO A 96 5.24 8.68 5.64
N PRO A 97 6.55 8.48 5.43
CA PRO A 97 7.26 7.32 5.95
C PRO A 97 7.05 7.09 7.47
N PRO A 98 7.04 5.82 7.88
CA PRO A 98 7.46 4.63 7.15
C PRO A 98 6.45 4.11 6.10
N SER A 99 5.33 4.82 5.85
CA SER A 99 4.46 4.56 4.70
C SER A 99 5.16 4.88 3.38
N SER A 100 4.82 4.13 2.33
CA SER A 100 5.41 4.31 1.00
C SER A 100 4.56 5.20 0.07
N TRP A 101 3.65 6.01 0.61
CA TRP A 101 2.86 6.92 -0.22
C TRP A 101 3.74 7.85 -1.08
N VAL A 102 4.95 8.17 -0.63
CA VAL A 102 5.90 8.94 -1.43
C VAL A 102 6.11 8.33 -2.82
N ALA A 103 6.05 7.00 -2.97
CA ALA A 103 6.14 6.36 -4.28
C ALA A 103 4.89 6.63 -5.14
N VAL A 104 3.69 6.74 -4.56
CA VAL A 104 2.48 7.21 -5.27
C VAL A 104 2.72 8.64 -5.76
N GLY A 105 3.18 9.53 -4.88
CA GLY A 105 3.52 10.92 -5.24
C GLY A 105 4.57 11.00 -6.34
N MET A 106 5.62 10.18 -6.26
CA MET A 106 6.65 10.09 -7.31
C MET A 106 6.08 9.64 -8.65
N ILE A 107 5.26 8.57 -8.69
CA ILE A 107 4.67 8.09 -9.94
C ILE A 107 3.83 9.20 -10.57
N MET A 108 2.96 9.84 -9.79
CA MET A 108 2.14 10.95 -10.28
C MET A 108 3.01 12.12 -10.76
N GLY A 109 4.07 12.47 -10.04
CA GLY A 109 5.02 13.50 -10.46
C GLY A 109 5.81 13.12 -11.72
N LEU A 110 6.21 11.86 -11.88
CA LEU A 110 6.83 11.37 -13.12
C LEU A 110 5.88 11.48 -14.32
N LEU A 111 4.59 11.17 -14.12
CA LEU A 111 3.55 11.33 -15.14
C LEU A 111 3.22 12.81 -15.44
N GLU A 112 3.36 13.70 -14.43
CA GLU A 112 3.21 15.15 -14.62
C GLU A 112 4.25 15.71 -15.59
N HIS A 113 5.51 15.33 -15.39
CA HIS A 113 6.68 15.85 -16.11
C HIS A 113 7.10 14.99 -17.32
N GLY A 114 6.54 13.78 -17.46
CA GLY A 114 6.90 12.80 -18.47
C GLY A 114 6.07 12.88 -19.76
N PRO A 115 6.21 11.84 -20.61
CA PRO A 115 5.41 11.70 -21.81
C PRO A 115 3.91 11.74 -21.50
N LYS A 116 3.14 12.41 -22.37
CA LYS A 116 1.68 12.49 -22.22
C LYS A 116 1.02 11.20 -22.68
N PHE A 117 -0.06 10.82 -21.99
CA PHE A 117 -0.91 9.74 -22.44
C PHE A 117 -1.59 10.08 -23.78
N SER A 118 -1.74 9.06 -24.62
CA SER A 118 -2.53 9.18 -25.86
C SER A 118 -4.02 9.22 -25.55
N ALA A 119 -4.80 9.72 -26.49
CA ALA A 119 -6.27 9.74 -26.40
C ALA A 119 -6.91 8.33 -26.35
N GLY A 120 -6.14 7.27 -26.62
CA GLY A 120 -6.63 5.88 -26.54
C GLY A 120 -6.93 5.40 -25.11
N GLY A 121 -6.54 6.17 -24.10
CA GLY A 121 -6.81 5.87 -22.70
C GLY A 121 -6.34 4.46 -22.29
N ALA A 122 -7.17 3.73 -21.56
CA ALA A 122 -6.87 2.38 -21.10
C ALA A 122 -6.79 1.32 -22.23
N SER A 123 -7.21 1.64 -23.45
CA SER A 123 -7.14 0.72 -24.61
C SER A 123 -5.80 0.79 -25.34
N ASP A 124 -4.96 1.78 -25.06
CA ASP A 124 -3.66 1.94 -25.73
C ASP A 124 -2.53 1.33 -24.89
N PRO A 125 -1.86 0.26 -25.37
CA PRO A 125 -0.72 -0.36 -24.64
C PRO A 125 0.42 0.63 -24.34
N LYS A 126 0.59 1.71 -25.15
CA LYS A 126 1.60 2.75 -24.90
C LYS A 126 1.37 3.48 -23.58
N ASN A 127 0.10 3.74 -23.24
CA ASN A 127 -0.27 4.39 -22.00
C ASN A 127 0.10 3.51 -20.78
N TRP A 128 -0.13 2.22 -20.89
CA TRP A 128 0.30 1.26 -19.87
C TRP A 128 1.83 1.14 -19.80
N GLY A 129 2.52 1.26 -20.94
CA GLY A 129 3.98 1.29 -21.01
C GLY A 129 4.59 2.51 -20.29
N ILE A 130 3.98 3.69 -20.46
CA ILE A 130 4.38 4.90 -19.73
C ILE A 130 4.17 4.70 -18.22
N LEU A 131 2.98 4.21 -17.82
CA LEU A 131 2.65 3.95 -16.43
C LEU A 131 3.57 2.89 -15.80
N ALA A 132 3.90 1.82 -16.53
CA ALA A 132 4.81 0.78 -16.07
C ALA A 132 6.20 1.33 -15.77
N GLN A 133 6.77 2.13 -16.67
CA GLN A 133 8.09 2.73 -16.48
C GLN A 133 8.12 3.74 -15.34
N ALA A 134 7.05 4.52 -15.16
CA ALA A 134 6.92 5.42 -14.01
C ALA A 134 6.89 4.63 -12.68
N GLN A 135 6.17 3.50 -12.64
CA GLN A 135 6.20 2.60 -11.49
C GLN A 135 7.60 2.04 -11.25
N GLN A 136 8.28 1.51 -12.26
CA GLN A 136 9.64 0.96 -12.13
C GLN A 136 10.62 1.96 -11.51
N LEU A 137 10.59 3.20 -11.95
CA LEU A 137 11.45 4.27 -11.43
C LEU A 137 11.14 4.58 -9.95
N ALA A 138 9.87 4.74 -9.61
CA ALA A 138 9.46 5.07 -8.26
C ALA A 138 9.69 3.92 -7.26
N TYR A 139 9.43 2.68 -7.69
CA TYR A 139 9.74 1.50 -6.85
C TYR A 139 11.24 1.35 -6.60
N ALA A 140 12.08 1.60 -7.62
CA ALA A 140 13.53 1.54 -7.45
C ALA A 140 14.03 2.53 -6.38
N ASP A 141 13.53 3.76 -6.40
CA ASP A 141 13.85 4.77 -5.40
C ASP A 141 13.26 4.41 -4.02
N ARG A 142 12.00 3.97 -3.98
CA ARG A 142 11.33 3.51 -2.75
C ARG A 142 12.11 2.39 -2.06
N ASP A 143 12.52 1.38 -2.80
CA ASP A 143 13.20 0.20 -2.27
C ASP A 143 14.61 0.51 -1.74
N ARG A 144 15.19 1.63 -2.16
CA ARG A 144 16.48 2.11 -1.68
C ARG A 144 16.37 3.03 -0.48
N TYR A 145 15.40 3.96 -0.46
CA TYR A 145 15.44 5.09 0.45
C TYR A 145 14.42 5.05 1.58
N ILE A 146 13.26 4.36 1.40
CA ILE A 146 12.15 4.48 2.36
C ILE A 146 12.29 3.52 3.54
N ALA A 147 12.23 4.09 4.74
CA ALA A 147 12.31 3.40 6.02
C ALA A 147 11.66 4.26 7.13
N ASP A 148 11.95 3.95 8.40
CA ASP A 148 11.53 4.75 9.56
C ASP A 148 12.36 6.05 9.65
N PRO A 149 11.72 7.24 9.57
CA PRO A 149 12.40 8.54 9.63
C PRO A 149 13.10 8.83 10.96
N ASN A 150 12.79 8.10 12.03
CA ASN A 150 13.47 8.25 13.31
C ASN A 150 14.83 7.53 13.35
N PHE A 151 15.14 6.72 12.35
CA PHE A 151 16.37 5.92 12.29
C PHE A 151 17.22 6.20 11.06
N ILE A 152 16.60 6.67 9.98
CA ILE A 152 17.26 6.87 8.68
C ILE A 152 16.88 8.23 8.12
N ASP A 153 17.88 9.01 7.75
CA ASP A 153 17.68 10.21 6.94
C ASP A 153 17.28 9.80 5.53
N MET A 154 16.22 10.42 5.04
CA MET A 154 15.65 10.12 3.72
C MET A 154 15.51 11.38 2.89
N PRO A 155 15.83 11.34 1.59
CA PRO A 155 15.74 12.50 0.70
C PRO A 155 14.31 12.77 0.23
N LEU A 156 13.32 12.86 1.14
CA LEU A 156 11.90 12.94 0.81
C LEU A 156 11.53 14.14 -0.04
N LYS A 157 12.11 15.33 0.27
CA LYS A 157 11.89 16.52 -0.54
C LYS A 157 12.50 16.37 -1.92
N GLY A 158 13.70 15.78 -1.99
CA GLY A 158 14.36 15.47 -3.25
C GLY A 158 13.56 14.49 -4.11
N MET A 159 13.00 13.44 -3.52
CA MET A 159 12.18 12.45 -4.23
C MET A 159 10.91 13.05 -4.84
N LEU A 160 10.34 14.10 -4.25
CA LEU A 160 9.16 14.80 -4.75
C LEU A 160 9.50 16.13 -5.47
N ASN A 161 10.78 16.45 -5.63
CA ASN A 161 11.22 17.66 -6.29
C ASN A 161 10.94 17.62 -7.81
N ALA A 162 10.37 18.70 -8.35
CA ALA A 162 9.96 18.76 -9.76
C ALA A 162 11.14 18.60 -10.74
N GLU A 163 12.31 19.13 -10.42
CA GLU A 163 13.51 18.99 -11.27
C GLU A 163 14.01 17.54 -11.27
N TYR A 164 14.12 16.91 -10.09
CA TYR A 164 14.45 15.49 -9.98
C TYR A 164 13.47 14.61 -10.75
N LEU A 165 12.16 14.81 -10.56
CA LEU A 165 11.12 14.08 -11.25
C LEU A 165 11.16 14.30 -12.77
N THR A 166 11.47 15.51 -13.22
CA THR A 166 11.66 15.81 -14.66
C THR A 166 12.85 15.03 -15.23
N GLN A 167 13.99 15.02 -14.54
CA GLN A 167 15.17 14.26 -14.97
C GLN A 167 14.86 12.75 -15.04
N ARG A 168 14.18 12.20 -14.03
CA ARG A 168 13.79 10.79 -14.00
C ARG A 168 12.76 10.46 -15.08
N ALA A 169 11.79 11.33 -15.33
CA ALA A 169 10.77 11.17 -16.36
C ALA A 169 11.37 11.15 -17.78
N GLY A 170 12.51 11.78 -17.99
CA GLY A 170 13.28 11.68 -19.24
C GLY A 170 13.78 10.26 -19.57
N LEU A 171 13.74 9.32 -18.63
CA LEU A 171 14.06 7.92 -18.88
C LEU A 171 12.86 7.12 -19.41
N ILE A 172 11.65 7.67 -19.35
CA ILE A 172 10.42 7.01 -19.82
C ILE A 172 10.34 7.11 -21.35
N ALA A 173 10.37 5.97 -22.02
CA ALA A 173 10.19 5.89 -23.46
C ALA A 173 8.70 5.81 -23.81
N PRO A 174 8.12 6.74 -24.60
CA PRO A 174 6.67 6.80 -24.81
C PRO A 174 6.12 5.71 -25.75
N ASN A 175 6.97 5.09 -26.57
CA ASN A 175 6.55 4.16 -27.63
C ASN A 175 7.26 2.79 -27.56
N SER A 176 7.96 2.50 -26.48
CA SER A 176 8.66 1.23 -26.29
C SER A 176 9.00 1.04 -24.83
N ALA A 177 9.41 -0.17 -24.44
CA ALA A 177 10.13 -0.34 -23.18
C ALA A 177 11.45 0.46 -23.23
N SER A 178 11.84 1.06 -22.11
CA SER A 178 13.13 1.76 -22.03
C SER A 178 14.27 0.78 -22.17
N LYS A 179 15.31 1.18 -22.90
CA LYS A 179 16.57 0.44 -23.00
C LYS A 179 17.50 0.63 -21.79
N VAL A 180 17.13 1.59 -20.93
CA VAL A 180 17.87 1.89 -19.70
C VAL A 180 17.30 1.06 -18.56
N THR A 181 18.18 0.43 -17.78
CA THR A 181 17.77 -0.26 -16.57
C THR A 181 17.18 0.71 -15.57
N MET A 182 15.96 0.44 -15.12
CA MET A 182 15.24 1.28 -14.15
C MET A 182 15.78 1.01 -12.74
N ILE A 183 16.85 1.71 -12.39
CA ILE A 183 17.49 1.66 -11.06
C ILE A 183 17.15 2.91 -10.26
N ALA A 184 17.42 2.87 -8.95
CA ALA A 184 17.26 4.04 -8.08
C ALA A 184 18.12 5.20 -8.57
N GLY A 185 17.53 6.40 -8.57
CA GLY A 185 18.23 7.65 -8.86
C GLY A 185 18.97 8.19 -7.63
N ASP A 186 19.41 9.43 -7.74
CA ASP A 186 20.01 10.17 -6.64
C ASP A 186 19.20 11.46 -6.37
N PRO A 187 18.24 11.44 -5.43
CA PRO A 187 17.44 12.61 -5.07
C PRO A 187 18.14 13.56 -4.08
N TRP A 188 19.32 13.20 -3.53
CA TRP A 188 19.99 14.01 -2.52
C TRP A 188 20.37 15.40 -2.98
N PRO A 189 20.87 15.64 -4.23
CA PRO A 189 21.15 16.98 -4.71
C PRO A 189 19.95 17.93 -4.74
N PHE A 190 18.74 17.40 -4.65
CA PHE A 190 17.45 18.13 -4.67
C PHE A 190 16.80 18.18 -3.27
N ASN A 191 17.51 17.72 -2.25
CA ASN A 191 17.04 17.68 -0.87
C ASN A 191 17.70 18.79 -0.04
N ASP A 192 17.11 19.17 1.11
CA ASP A 192 17.66 20.21 1.98
C ASP A 192 18.84 19.70 2.85
N THR A 193 19.03 18.40 2.92
CA THR A 193 20.07 17.75 3.73
C THR A 193 21.00 16.92 2.84
N GLU A 194 22.23 16.75 3.28
CA GLU A 194 23.21 15.92 2.57
C GLU A 194 23.03 14.43 2.90
N GLN A 195 23.48 13.60 1.99
CA GLN A 195 23.51 12.15 2.19
C GLN A 195 24.57 11.78 3.23
N THR A 196 24.17 11.09 4.29
CA THR A 196 25.08 10.62 5.34
C THR A 196 25.58 9.20 5.11
N VAL A 197 24.78 8.33 4.48
CA VAL A 197 25.12 6.91 4.21
C VAL A 197 24.55 6.49 2.87
N THR A 198 25.31 5.73 2.09
CA THR A 198 24.80 5.07 0.87
C THR A 198 23.88 3.93 1.24
N ALA A 199 22.61 4.04 0.91
CA ALA A 199 21.60 3.01 1.18
C ALA A 199 21.66 1.87 0.16
N GLY A 200 21.56 0.62 0.63
CA GLY A 200 21.38 -0.58 -0.17
C GLY A 200 19.93 -0.80 -0.63
N ILE A 201 19.73 -1.71 -1.56
CA ILE A 201 18.41 -2.03 -2.13
C ILE A 201 17.72 -3.13 -1.32
N ASP A 202 16.50 -2.87 -0.84
CA ASP A 202 15.66 -3.86 -0.19
C ASP A 202 14.78 -4.60 -1.22
N ALA A 203 15.06 -5.87 -1.44
CA ALA A 203 14.35 -6.75 -2.36
C ALA A 203 13.27 -7.62 -1.66
N THR A 204 12.89 -7.28 -0.43
CA THR A 204 11.87 -8.03 0.33
C THR A 204 10.50 -7.89 -0.33
N ASP A 205 9.79 -9.01 -0.47
CA ASP A 205 8.39 -9.04 -0.90
C ASP A 205 7.47 -9.11 0.31
N ASP A 206 6.40 -8.29 0.30
CA ASP A 206 5.39 -8.24 1.35
C ASP A 206 4.25 -9.23 1.05
N VAL A 207 3.61 -9.75 2.09
CA VAL A 207 2.44 -10.64 2.03
C VAL A 207 1.13 -9.85 2.15
N HIS A 208 -0.04 -10.44 1.86
CA HIS A 208 -1.29 -9.71 1.58
C HIS A 208 -2.40 -9.96 2.63
N GLY A 209 -2.35 -9.33 3.80
CA GLY A 209 -3.40 -9.43 4.83
C GLY A 209 -3.94 -8.07 5.29
N THR A 210 -4.15 -7.16 4.37
CA THR A 210 -4.52 -5.76 4.58
C THR A 210 -5.98 -5.51 4.16
N THR A 211 -6.61 -4.51 4.75
CA THR A 211 -7.91 -3.96 4.30
C THR A 211 -7.82 -2.46 4.08
N HIS A 212 -8.73 -1.91 3.29
CA HIS A 212 -8.85 -0.48 3.06
C HIS A 212 -10.32 -0.06 3.01
N PHE A 213 -10.63 1.13 3.55
CA PHE A 213 -11.94 1.74 3.44
C PHE A 213 -11.85 3.26 3.37
N VAL A 214 -12.88 3.87 2.78
CA VAL A 214 -13.07 5.31 2.70
C VAL A 214 -14.42 5.67 3.30
N VAL A 215 -14.46 6.73 4.07
CA VAL A 215 -15.71 7.29 4.64
C VAL A 215 -15.72 8.79 4.38
N VAL A 216 -16.88 9.32 3.98
CA VAL A 216 -17.16 10.74 3.92
C VAL A 216 -18.42 10.99 4.75
N ASP A 217 -18.36 11.86 5.73
CA ASP A 217 -19.49 12.15 6.57
C ASP A 217 -20.35 13.32 6.03
N LYS A 218 -21.45 13.63 6.74
CA LYS A 218 -22.39 14.71 6.35
C LYS A 218 -21.78 16.11 6.44
N GLN A 219 -20.69 16.28 7.21
CA GLN A 219 -19.95 17.52 7.36
C GLN A 219 -18.92 17.70 6.25
N GLY A 220 -18.63 16.64 5.49
CA GLY A 220 -17.61 16.61 4.46
C GLY A 220 -16.23 16.18 4.99
N ASP A 221 -16.14 15.72 6.24
CA ASP A 221 -14.91 15.14 6.77
C ASP A 221 -14.63 13.80 6.08
N VAL A 222 -13.36 13.55 5.74
CA VAL A 222 -12.95 12.42 4.93
C VAL A 222 -11.93 11.55 5.66
N VAL A 223 -12.18 10.26 5.70
CA VAL A 223 -11.22 9.25 6.18
C VAL A 223 -10.88 8.31 5.04
N SER A 224 -9.59 8.16 4.74
CA SER A 224 -9.03 7.12 3.89
C SER A 224 -8.11 6.27 4.76
N MET A 225 -8.51 5.05 5.09
CA MET A 225 -7.81 4.22 6.07
C MET A 225 -7.41 2.87 5.53
N THR A 226 -6.12 2.55 5.68
CA THR A 226 -5.59 1.21 5.42
C THR A 226 -5.12 0.61 6.74
N ALA A 227 -5.59 -0.59 7.04
CA ALA A 227 -5.26 -1.34 8.26
C ALA A 227 -4.80 -2.76 7.91
N SER A 228 -3.86 -3.32 8.67
CA SER A 228 -3.24 -4.59 8.33
C SER A 228 -2.92 -5.42 9.56
N VAL A 229 -3.02 -6.74 9.39
CA VAL A 229 -2.36 -7.72 10.24
C VAL A 229 -1.14 -8.34 9.53
N GLU A 230 -0.80 -7.84 8.36
CA GLU A 230 0.26 -8.14 7.39
C GLU A 230 -0.02 -9.43 6.61
N SER A 231 0.17 -10.64 7.14
CA SER A 231 -0.28 -11.88 6.48
C SER A 231 -1.80 -12.06 6.63
N ILE A 232 -2.44 -12.93 5.84
CA ILE A 232 -3.91 -13.13 5.81
C ILE A 232 -4.48 -13.37 7.23
N PHE A 233 -3.76 -14.13 8.07
CA PHE A 233 -4.11 -14.41 9.46
C PHE A 233 -3.03 -13.93 10.43
N GLY A 234 -2.22 -12.95 10.07
CA GLY A 234 -1.13 -12.43 10.88
C GLY A 234 -0.20 -13.53 11.36
N THR A 235 0.05 -13.59 12.67
CA THR A 235 0.82 -14.67 13.31
C THR A 235 0.05 -15.98 13.48
N THR A 236 -1.20 -16.06 13.04
CA THR A 236 -2.18 -17.14 13.33
C THR A 236 -2.57 -17.26 14.82
N ARG A 237 -2.09 -16.40 15.69
CA ARG A 237 -2.44 -16.32 17.11
C ARG A 237 -3.58 -15.34 17.31
N MET A 238 -4.52 -15.69 18.17
CA MET A 238 -5.68 -14.85 18.49
C MET A 238 -5.70 -14.45 19.96
N VAL A 239 -6.17 -13.24 20.23
CA VAL A 239 -6.47 -12.72 21.57
C VAL A 239 -7.72 -11.86 21.49
N GLY A 240 -8.70 -12.08 22.34
CA GLY A 240 -9.96 -11.32 22.34
C GLY A 240 -10.63 -11.34 20.97
N GLY A 241 -10.65 -12.50 20.31
CA GLY A 241 -11.24 -12.68 18.99
C GLY A 241 -10.50 -11.98 17.83
N MET A 242 -9.30 -11.43 18.03
CA MET A 242 -8.49 -10.73 17.03
C MET A 242 -7.21 -11.50 16.71
N PHE A 243 -6.84 -11.56 15.42
CA PHE A 243 -5.51 -12.02 15.04
C PHE A 243 -4.44 -11.00 15.43
N LEU A 244 -3.32 -11.51 15.95
CA LEU A 244 -2.13 -10.70 16.17
C LEU A 244 -1.37 -10.56 14.85
N ASN A 245 -0.94 -9.32 14.54
CA ASN A 245 -0.19 -9.04 13.32
C ASN A 245 1.21 -9.67 13.33
N ASN A 246 1.78 -9.89 12.15
CA ASN A 246 3.18 -10.25 11.93
C ASN A 246 3.96 -9.12 11.25
N GLN A 247 3.62 -7.85 11.50
CA GLN A 247 4.15 -6.67 10.81
C GLN A 247 5.68 -6.55 10.81
N LEU A 248 6.37 -7.22 11.74
CA LEU A 248 7.84 -7.25 11.75
C LEU A 248 8.45 -7.95 10.53
N THR A 249 7.70 -8.74 9.78
CA THR A 249 8.14 -9.35 8.52
C THR A 249 8.23 -8.35 7.37
N ASP A 250 7.71 -7.13 7.52
CA ASP A 250 7.92 -6.02 6.58
C ASP A 250 9.33 -5.40 6.67
N PHE A 251 10.12 -5.73 7.68
CA PHE A 251 11.55 -5.43 7.65
C PHE A 251 12.27 -6.24 6.59
N SER A 252 13.37 -5.69 6.05
CA SER A 252 14.27 -6.47 5.23
C SER A 252 14.85 -7.65 6.02
N PHE A 253 14.83 -8.85 5.40
CA PHE A 253 15.47 -10.04 5.97
C PHE A 253 17.01 -9.99 5.89
N ARG A 254 17.57 -8.94 5.31
CA ARG A 254 19.01 -8.70 5.20
C ARG A 254 19.34 -7.33 5.76
N SER A 255 20.48 -7.23 6.42
CA SER A 255 20.98 -5.94 6.92
C SER A 255 21.79 -5.17 5.86
N VAL A 256 22.29 -5.88 4.85
CA VAL A 256 23.08 -5.32 3.74
C VAL A 256 22.62 -5.92 2.41
N ASP A 257 22.81 -5.17 1.33
CA ASP A 257 22.58 -5.63 -0.03
C ASP A 257 23.74 -6.52 -0.56
N ALA A 258 23.68 -6.94 -1.82
CA ALA A 258 24.71 -7.78 -2.44
C ALA A 258 26.08 -7.07 -2.58
N GLN A 259 26.11 -5.75 -2.51
CA GLN A 259 27.30 -4.92 -2.58
C GLN A 259 27.86 -4.56 -1.18
N GLY A 260 27.18 -4.98 -0.10
CA GLY A 260 27.57 -4.69 1.28
C GLY A 260 27.05 -3.34 1.80
N ASN A 261 26.20 -2.62 1.07
CA ASN A 261 25.61 -1.37 1.53
C ASN A 261 24.49 -1.65 2.55
N PRO A 262 24.37 -0.86 3.63
CA PRO A 262 23.33 -1.05 4.63
C PRO A 262 21.94 -0.80 4.04
N ILE A 263 21.01 -1.70 4.30
CA ILE A 263 19.60 -1.57 3.86
C ILE A 263 18.86 -0.66 4.83
N ALA A 264 18.25 0.40 4.29
CA ALA A 264 17.52 1.38 5.09
C ALA A 264 16.41 0.75 5.94
N ASN A 265 15.68 -0.24 5.40
CA ASN A 265 14.61 -0.97 6.08
C ASN A 265 15.11 -2.19 6.89
N ALA A 266 16.40 -2.29 7.23
CA ALA A 266 16.90 -3.34 8.10
C ALA A 266 16.33 -3.21 9.52
N VAL A 267 16.12 -4.36 10.19
CA VAL A 267 15.54 -4.42 11.54
C VAL A 267 16.44 -3.76 12.58
N ALA A 268 15.84 -3.01 13.50
CA ALA A 268 16.50 -2.46 14.68
C ALA A 268 15.49 -2.34 15.83
N GLY A 269 15.98 -2.37 17.07
CA GLY A 269 15.14 -2.20 18.25
C GLY A 269 14.45 -0.83 18.27
N GLY A 270 13.14 -0.79 18.49
CA GLY A 270 12.35 0.45 18.50
C GLY A 270 11.99 1.02 17.13
N LYS A 271 12.56 0.49 16.04
CA LYS A 271 12.28 0.90 14.66
C LYS A 271 10.96 0.35 14.16
N ARG A 272 10.26 1.12 13.34
CA ARG A 272 9.07 0.68 12.60
C ARG A 272 9.48 0.14 11.23
N PRO A 273 8.88 -0.98 10.77
CA PRO A 273 9.12 -1.45 9.41
C PRO A 273 8.52 -0.49 8.39
N ARG A 274 9.08 -0.50 7.18
CA ARG A 274 8.48 0.15 6.03
C ARG A 274 7.12 -0.50 5.72
N SER A 275 6.15 0.30 5.33
CA SER A 275 4.84 -0.18 4.89
C SER A 275 4.50 0.33 3.50
N SER A 276 3.86 -0.51 2.70
CA SER A 276 3.34 -0.12 1.38
C SER A 276 1.93 0.47 1.43
N MET A 277 1.28 0.47 2.59
CA MET A 277 -0.04 1.10 2.79
C MET A 277 0.02 2.58 2.39
N SER A 278 -0.82 2.98 1.45
CA SER A 278 -0.78 4.31 0.83
C SER A 278 -2.19 4.90 0.67
N PRO A 279 -2.93 5.08 1.78
CA PRO A 279 -4.21 5.77 1.73
C PRO A 279 -3.98 7.17 1.15
N SER A 280 -4.85 7.57 0.22
CA SER A 280 -4.70 8.81 -0.54
C SER A 280 -5.97 9.64 -0.50
N ILE A 281 -5.80 10.96 -0.37
CA ILE A 281 -6.86 11.97 -0.50
C ILE A 281 -6.42 12.95 -1.57
N VAL A 282 -7.32 13.28 -2.48
CA VAL A 282 -7.11 14.25 -3.55
C VAL A 282 -7.97 15.48 -3.29
N LEU A 283 -7.33 16.63 -3.35
CA LEU A 283 -7.97 17.94 -3.27
C LEU A 283 -7.96 18.59 -4.66
N ASP A 284 -8.99 19.36 -4.96
CA ASP A 284 -9.08 20.17 -6.16
C ASP A 284 -8.25 21.47 -6.06
N SER A 285 -8.36 22.35 -7.06
CA SER A 285 -7.66 23.64 -7.09
C SER A 285 -8.06 24.60 -5.96
N ASP A 286 -9.23 24.41 -5.39
CA ASP A 286 -9.77 25.24 -4.30
C ASP A 286 -9.45 24.61 -2.92
N SER A 287 -8.66 23.53 -2.91
CA SER A 287 -8.33 22.75 -1.72
C SER A 287 -9.53 22.02 -1.10
N GLU A 288 -10.58 21.79 -1.87
CA GLU A 288 -11.74 21.02 -1.47
C GLU A 288 -11.55 19.53 -1.77
N PHE A 289 -12.20 18.67 -0.99
CA PHE A 289 -12.19 17.24 -1.22
C PHE A 289 -12.71 16.89 -2.62
N LEU A 290 -11.95 16.10 -3.37
CA LEU A 290 -12.32 15.64 -4.70
C LEU A 290 -12.43 14.11 -4.77
N LEU A 291 -11.45 13.38 -4.22
CA LEU A 291 -11.43 11.92 -4.26
C LEU A 291 -10.62 11.37 -3.10
N ALA A 292 -11.06 10.24 -2.55
CA ALA A 292 -10.24 9.44 -1.64
C ALA A 292 -10.18 8.00 -2.12
N THR A 293 -9.01 7.37 -1.97
CA THR A 293 -8.77 5.98 -2.43
C THR A 293 -7.61 5.34 -1.71
N GLY A 294 -7.53 4.04 -1.82
CA GLY A 294 -6.43 3.19 -1.41
C GLY A 294 -6.80 1.73 -1.60
N SER A 295 -5.89 0.83 -1.25
CA SER A 295 -6.06 -0.61 -1.46
C SER A 295 -5.30 -1.41 -0.41
N PRO A 296 -5.70 -2.64 -0.08
CA PRO A 296 -4.80 -3.70 0.36
C PRO A 296 -3.97 -4.24 -0.81
N GLY A 297 -2.93 -5.05 -0.52
CA GLY A 297 -2.18 -5.74 -1.57
C GLY A 297 -0.67 -5.80 -1.39
N GLY A 298 -0.13 -5.60 -0.16
CA GLY A 298 1.30 -5.58 0.10
C GLY A 298 2.03 -4.56 -0.79
N ASN A 299 3.17 -4.90 -1.36
CA ASN A 299 3.93 -4.01 -2.24
C ASN A 299 3.14 -3.49 -3.46
N ASN A 300 2.07 -4.18 -3.86
CA ASN A 300 1.27 -3.82 -5.04
C ASN A 300 0.28 -2.68 -4.75
N ILE A 301 0.04 -2.32 -3.48
CA ILE A 301 -0.88 -1.23 -3.06
C ILE A 301 -0.60 0.06 -3.81
N ILE A 302 0.67 0.42 -3.96
CA ILE A 302 1.11 1.63 -4.68
C ILE A 302 0.61 1.60 -6.13
N ALA A 303 0.84 0.49 -6.83
CA ALA A 303 0.45 0.32 -8.24
C ALA A 303 -1.08 0.35 -8.42
N TYR A 304 -1.83 -0.30 -7.53
CA TYR A 304 -3.29 -0.31 -7.56
C TYR A 304 -3.89 1.08 -7.34
N THR A 305 -3.38 1.80 -6.35
CA THR A 305 -3.81 3.17 -6.05
C THR A 305 -3.54 4.10 -7.24
N VAL A 306 -2.33 4.04 -7.81
CA VAL A 306 -1.97 4.89 -8.96
C VAL A 306 -2.79 4.53 -10.22
N LYS A 307 -3.01 3.24 -10.51
CA LYS A 307 -3.88 2.81 -11.63
C LYS A 307 -5.26 3.47 -11.53
N THR A 308 -5.82 3.49 -10.33
CA THR A 308 -7.15 4.08 -10.09
C THR A 308 -7.13 5.60 -10.30
N LEU A 309 -6.12 6.30 -9.78
CA LEU A 309 -5.94 7.75 -10.00
C LEU A 309 -5.79 8.08 -11.49
N VAL A 310 -4.96 7.33 -12.21
CA VAL A 310 -4.77 7.50 -13.67
C VAL A 310 -6.07 7.23 -14.43
N GLY A 311 -6.80 6.16 -14.10
CA GLY A 311 -8.09 5.85 -14.68
C GLY A 311 -9.08 7.00 -14.58
N VAL A 312 -9.18 7.61 -13.39
CA VAL A 312 -10.10 8.73 -13.16
C VAL A 312 -9.62 10.02 -13.79
N PHE A 313 -8.34 10.41 -13.60
CA PHE A 313 -7.87 11.77 -13.97
C PHE A 313 -7.32 11.87 -15.39
N GLU A 314 -6.76 10.81 -15.96
CA GLU A 314 -6.18 10.82 -17.30
C GLU A 314 -7.09 10.16 -18.34
N TRP A 315 -7.77 9.08 -17.96
CA TRP A 315 -8.61 8.34 -18.91
C TRP A 315 -10.10 8.67 -18.77
N GLY A 316 -10.46 9.61 -17.89
CA GLY A 316 -11.82 10.12 -17.74
C GLY A 316 -12.85 9.09 -17.31
N MET A 317 -12.41 8.04 -16.62
CA MET A 317 -13.27 6.93 -16.21
C MET A 317 -14.09 7.28 -14.97
N SER A 318 -15.24 6.65 -14.81
CA SER A 318 -15.93 6.63 -13.52
C SER A 318 -15.06 5.90 -12.45
N PRO A 319 -15.22 6.19 -11.16
CA PRO A 319 -14.52 5.48 -10.10
C PRO A 319 -14.61 3.95 -10.23
N GLN A 320 -15.82 3.40 -10.48
CA GLN A 320 -15.99 1.96 -10.63
C GLN A 320 -15.26 1.40 -11.85
N ALA A 321 -15.32 2.08 -13.00
CA ALA A 321 -14.62 1.64 -14.19
C ALA A 321 -13.09 1.65 -13.98
N ALA A 322 -12.55 2.63 -13.27
CA ALA A 322 -11.13 2.70 -12.92
C ALA A 322 -10.71 1.58 -11.93
N VAL A 323 -11.57 1.23 -10.97
CA VAL A 323 -11.36 0.10 -10.06
C VAL A 323 -11.36 -1.23 -10.82
N ASP A 324 -12.31 -1.42 -11.74
CA ASP A 324 -12.51 -2.66 -12.52
C ASP A 324 -11.43 -2.89 -13.59
N LEU A 325 -10.58 -1.89 -13.92
CA LEU A 325 -9.43 -2.09 -14.80
C LEU A 325 -8.55 -3.25 -14.33
N PRO A 326 -7.91 -3.99 -15.25
CA PRO A 326 -6.89 -4.97 -14.86
C PRO A 326 -5.78 -4.28 -14.05
N ASN A 327 -5.33 -4.95 -13.01
CA ASN A 327 -4.19 -4.44 -12.26
C ASN A 327 -2.90 -4.68 -13.04
N MET A 328 -1.99 -3.70 -12.96
CA MET A 328 -0.65 -3.77 -13.49
C MET A 328 0.34 -3.40 -12.41
N VAL A 329 1.35 -4.23 -12.20
CA VAL A 329 2.44 -3.98 -11.26
C VAL A 329 3.78 -4.10 -11.97
N ALA A 330 4.54 -3.01 -11.97
CA ALA A 330 5.86 -2.92 -12.57
C ALA A 330 6.91 -2.57 -11.49
N ARG A 331 7.22 -3.54 -10.61
CA ARG A 331 8.33 -3.49 -9.67
C ARG A 331 9.44 -4.41 -10.19
N GLY A 332 10.60 -3.84 -10.51
CA GLY A 332 11.68 -4.57 -11.20
C GLY A 332 11.49 -4.61 -12.73
N ALA A 333 12.12 -5.56 -13.40
CA ALA A 333 12.17 -5.62 -14.87
C ALA A 333 10.87 -6.13 -15.50
N THR A 334 10.22 -7.11 -14.87
CA THR A 334 9.00 -7.74 -15.38
C THR A 334 7.78 -6.92 -15.04
N VAL A 335 6.91 -6.68 -16.01
CA VAL A 335 5.60 -6.06 -15.83
C VAL A 335 4.56 -7.16 -15.62
N ARG A 336 3.92 -7.19 -14.46
CA ARG A 336 2.81 -8.11 -14.22
C ARG A 336 1.51 -7.44 -14.65
N LEU A 337 0.73 -8.17 -15.44
CA LEU A 337 -0.65 -7.84 -15.78
C LEU A 337 -1.58 -8.92 -15.22
N GLU A 338 -2.69 -8.49 -14.69
CA GLU A 338 -3.65 -9.37 -14.03
C GLU A 338 -4.23 -10.42 -14.99
N LYS A 339 -4.04 -11.70 -14.65
CA LYS A 339 -4.60 -12.82 -15.38
C LYS A 339 -6.12 -12.71 -15.45
N ASP A 340 -6.70 -13.17 -16.55
CA ASP A 340 -8.14 -13.26 -16.82
C ASP A 340 -8.89 -11.92 -16.94
N LEU A 341 -8.29 -10.79 -16.51
CA LEU A 341 -8.85 -9.45 -16.66
C LEU A 341 -8.11 -8.58 -17.68
N ALA A 342 -6.80 -8.78 -17.84
CA ALA A 342 -6.05 -8.04 -18.87
C ALA A 342 -6.43 -8.54 -20.26
N PRO A 343 -6.92 -7.65 -21.17
CA PRO A 343 -7.23 -8.03 -22.55
C PRO A 343 -5.97 -8.57 -23.26
N ILE A 344 -6.12 -9.63 -24.06
CA ILE A 344 -5.02 -10.20 -24.84
C ILE A 344 -4.33 -9.14 -25.70
N ALA A 345 -5.09 -8.24 -26.32
CA ALA A 345 -4.55 -7.13 -27.10
C ALA A 345 -3.65 -6.18 -26.29
N LEU A 346 -3.93 -5.97 -25.00
CA LEU A 346 -3.07 -5.19 -24.12
C LEU A 346 -1.78 -5.96 -23.83
N ILE A 347 -1.87 -7.23 -23.48
CA ILE A 347 -0.71 -8.09 -23.20
C ILE A 347 0.24 -8.14 -24.39
N ASP A 348 -0.31 -8.42 -25.58
CA ASP A 348 0.46 -8.53 -26.82
C ASP A 348 1.05 -7.17 -27.23
N GLY A 349 0.26 -6.10 -27.14
CA GLY A 349 0.74 -4.74 -27.43
C GLY A 349 1.87 -4.30 -26.49
N MET A 350 1.83 -4.65 -25.21
CA MET A 350 2.93 -4.39 -24.27
C MET A 350 4.19 -5.19 -24.64
N ARG A 351 4.03 -6.46 -25.06
CA ARG A 351 5.16 -7.29 -25.54
C ARG A 351 5.75 -6.74 -26.84
N GLU A 352 4.92 -6.27 -27.77
CA GLU A 352 5.38 -5.64 -29.02
C GLU A 352 6.15 -4.34 -28.75
N LEU A 353 5.82 -3.63 -27.69
CA LEU A 353 6.59 -2.48 -27.20
C LEU A 353 7.93 -2.88 -26.54
N GLY A 354 8.18 -4.17 -26.34
CA GLY A 354 9.42 -4.72 -25.79
C GLY A 354 9.42 -4.92 -24.27
N PHE A 355 8.26 -4.89 -23.60
CA PHE A 355 8.17 -5.22 -22.18
C PHE A 355 8.21 -6.73 -21.96
N ASP A 356 8.90 -7.15 -20.89
CA ASP A 356 8.74 -8.50 -20.34
C ASP A 356 7.43 -8.54 -19.54
N VAL A 357 6.42 -9.28 -20.05
CA VAL A 357 5.07 -9.30 -19.47
C VAL A 357 4.71 -10.65 -18.92
N ASP A 358 4.47 -10.71 -17.61
CA ASP A 358 3.88 -11.86 -16.90
C ASP A 358 2.37 -11.61 -16.67
N ALA A 359 1.54 -12.41 -17.33
CA ALA A 359 0.08 -12.43 -17.15
C ALA A 359 -0.41 -13.79 -16.63
N SER A 360 0.41 -14.50 -15.86
CA SER A 360 0.13 -15.86 -15.39
C SER A 360 -0.65 -15.90 -14.06
N ARG A 361 -0.74 -14.78 -13.32
CA ARG A 361 -1.34 -14.69 -11.97
C ARG A 361 -2.46 -13.68 -11.92
N GLY A 362 -3.45 -13.95 -11.05
CA GLY A 362 -4.40 -12.95 -10.60
C GLY A 362 -3.76 -11.93 -9.65
N GLU A 363 -4.41 -10.81 -9.47
CA GLU A 363 -4.07 -9.80 -8.48
C GLU A 363 -5.17 -9.76 -7.40
N ASN A 364 -4.83 -9.23 -6.23
CA ASN A 364 -5.71 -9.27 -5.07
C ASN A 364 -5.85 -7.86 -4.44
N SER A 365 -6.26 -6.90 -5.28
CA SER A 365 -6.60 -5.56 -4.80
C SER A 365 -7.95 -5.56 -4.08
N GLY A 366 -8.16 -4.58 -3.23
CA GLY A 366 -9.44 -4.32 -2.55
C GLY A 366 -9.65 -2.81 -2.51
N LEU A 367 -9.62 -2.20 -3.70
CA LEU A 367 -9.76 -0.76 -3.87
C LEU A 367 -11.10 -0.26 -3.35
N SER A 368 -11.07 0.83 -2.61
CA SER A 368 -12.26 1.62 -2.27
C SER A 368 -12.03 3.05 -2.73
N VAL A 369 -13.06 3.65 -3.31
CA VAL A 369 -13.01 5.02 -3.84
C VAL A 369 -14.28 5.75 -3.45
N ILE A 370 -14.15 7.01 -3.03
CA ILE A 370 -15.27 7.96 -3.02
C ILE A 370 -14.79 9.20 -3.78
N LYS A 371 -15.58 9.64 -4.77
CA LYS A 371 -15.35 10.85 -5.55
C LYS A 371 -16.50 11.83 -5.36
N ARG A 372 -16.19 13.11 -5.14
CA ARG A 372 -17.16 14.21 -5.15
C ARG A 372 -17.28 14.76 -6.57
N HIS A 373 -18.49 14.90 -7.06
CA HIS A 373 -18.81 15.58 -8.31
C HIS A 373 -18.98 17.08 -8.11
N ALA A 374 -19.00 17.84 -9.23
CA ALA A 374 -19.14 19.29 -9.20
C ALA A 374 -20.47 19.79 -8.61
N ASP A 375 -21.52 18.96 -8.64
CA ASP A 375 -22.82 19.24 -8.02
C ASP A 375 -22.86 18.87 -6.53
N GLY A 376 -21.74 18.40 -5.96
CA GLY A 376 -21.60 18.00 -4.56
C GLY A 376 -22.00 16.55 -4.28
N THR A 377 -22.53 15.80 -5.26
CA THR A 377 -22.87 14.39 -5.08
C THR A 377 -21.63 13.53 -4.90
N LEU A 378 -21.75 12.45 -4.13
CA LEU A 378 -20.70 11.46 -3.92
C LEU A 378 -20.95 10.20 -4.75
N GLU A 379 -19.93 9.72 -5.42
CA GLU A 379 -19.91 8.45 -6.14
C GLU A 379 -18.93 7.49 -5.47
N GLY A 380 -19.43 6.37 -4.96
CA GLY A 380 -18.64 5.30 -4.39
C GLY A 380 -18.25 4.24 -5.42
N ALA A 381 -17.09 3.61 -5.22
CA ALA A 381 -16.67 2.42 -5.95
C ALA A 381 -15.95 1.43 -5.03
N ALA A 382 -16.18 0.14 -5.25
CA ALA A 382 -15.57 -0.92 -4.46
C ALA A 382 -15.09 -2.07 -5.34
N ASP A 383 -13.97 -2.65 -4.96
CA ASP A 383 -13.31 -3.72 -5.70
C ASP A 383 -13.96 -5.07 -5.42
N LYS A 384 -14.44 -5.71 -6.46
CA LYS A 384 -15.08 -7.03 -6.39
C LYS A 384 -14.10 -8.17 -6.11
N ARG A 385 -12.77 -7.94 -6.29
CA ARG A 385 -11.75 -8.97 -6.05
C ARG A 385 -11.69 -9.39 -4.59
N ARG A 386 -12.14 -8.52 -3.67
CA ARG A 386 -12.27 -8.80 -2.24
C ARG A 386 -13.68 -8.51 -1.71
N GLU A 387 -14.69 -8.69 -2.56
CA GLU A 387 -16.10 -8.56 -2.15
C GLU A 387 -16.44 -7.19 -1.53
N GLY A 388 -15.73 -6.14 -1.98
CA GLY A 388 -15.93 -4.77 -1.52
C GLY A 388 -17.34 -4.28 -1.77
N VAL A 389 -17.86 -3.48 -0.85
CA VAL A 389 -19.23 -2.93 -0.89
C VAL A 389 -19.22 -1.42 -0.71
N ILE A 390 -20.28 -0.79 -1.21
CA ILE A 390 -20.60 0.62 -1.00
C ILE A 390 -21.84 0.66 -0.10
N GLY A 391 -21.84 1.55 0.88
CA GLY A 391 -22.96 1.78 1.79
C GLY A 391 -23.23 3.27 1.98
N GLU A 392 -24.48 3.63 2.21
CA GLU A 392 -24.90 4.92 2.72
C GLU A 392 -25.28 4.74 4.20
N LEU A 393 -24.87 5.68 5.05
CA LEU A 393 -25.11 5.69 6.50
C LEU A 393 -26.20 6.71 6.86
#